data_1bbde8da79b17711c04a0b4cfc93eec7
#
_entry.id   1bbde8da79b17711c04a0b4cfc93eec7
#
_cell.length_a   1.000
_cell.length_b   1.000
_cell.length_c   1.000
_cell.angle_alpha   90.00
_cell.angle_beta   90.00
_cell.angle_gamma   90.00
#
_symmetry.space_group_name_H-M   'P 1'
#
loop_
_entity.id
_entity.type
_entity.pdbx_description
1 polymer ?
#
loop_
_entity_poly.entity_id
_entity_poly.type
_entity_poly.pdbx_seq_one_letter_code
_entity_poly.pdbx_strand_id
1 'polypeptide(L)'
;YHCVYGEDAETALRFLFNAMVPKADPTFPFQGRPKMIYLDNGPVAKRRVFQNVMQALGIEWQTHIPAGKDGTRTTARSKGKVERPFRTVKEAHETLYHFHKPETEVQANEWLMRYLVRTYNVQGHRCEPHSRIEDWLANLPAEGLREMCTWEQFCRFAREPERRKVGIDARVTIEGTTFEVEPDMAGESVVLLWGLFDNELYAEFNGERFGPFYPVSGPIPLHRYRAFRRGKADERSERIRSLADQLGLPIAALAGNDVRLTPSAVPVELPRLPFDAEAHEYQFPSVIAAKLAVANELAQPLAKLSKEDLAFIHQVVSETLIRRVVLERVRSYFRNKK
;
A
#
# COMPACT_ATOMS: atom_id res chain seq x y z
N TYR A 1 0.55 18.38 12.24
CA TYR A 1 1.22 17.71 11.13
C TYR A 1 1.10 18.55 9.87
N HIS A 2 2.22 18.90 9.27
CA HIS A 2 2.27 19.58 7.98
C HIS A 2 2.26 18.53 6.87
N CYS A 3 1.45 18.77 5.85
CA CYS A 3 1.38 17.94 4.66
C CYS A 3 1.46 18.81 3.40
N VAL A 4 2.47 18.58 2.58
CA VAL A 4 2.71 19.39 1.35
C VAL A 4 1.72 19.06 0.23
N TYR A 5 1.17 17.84 0.24
CA TYR A 5 0.39 17.31 -0.90
C TYR A 5 -1.13 17.30 -0.69
N GLY A 6 -1.59 17.93 0.39
CA GLY A 6 -3.02 18.04 0.69
C GLY A 6 -3.55 16.95 1.63
N GLU A 7 -4.85 17.03 1.89
CA GLU A 7 -5.56 16.12 2.79
C GLU A 7 -6.05 14.91 2.02
N ASP A 8 -5.32 13.81 2.09
CA ASP A 8 -5.72 12.52 1.56
C ASP A 8 -5.91 11.47 2.68
N ALA A 9 -6.49 10.33 2.32
CA ALA A 9 -6.75 9.26 3.28
C ALA A 9 -5.45 8.63 3.81
N GLU A 10 -4.40 8.55 2.99
CA GLU A 10 -3.12 8.00 3.39
C GLU A 10 -2.48 8.87 4.49
N THR A 11 -2.38 10.17 4.24
CA THR A 11 -1.81 11.13 5.20
C THR A 11 -2.61 11.17 6.50
N ALA A 12 -3.95 11.17 6.39
CA ALA A 12 -4.82 11.18 7.56
C ALA A 12 -4.66 9.91 8.42
N LEU A 13 -4.61 8.74 7.80
CA LEU A 13 -4.43 7.47 8.51
C LEU A 13 -3.03 7.35 9.12
N ARG A 14 -2.00 7.81 8.44
CA ARG A 14 -0.63 7.89 8.99
C ARG A 14 -0.55 8.83 10.18
N PHE A 15 -1.19 9.98 10.08
CA PHE A 15 -1.29 10.92 11.19
C PHE A 15 -2.00 10.28 12.40
N LEU A 16 -3.15 9.63 12.18
CA LEU A 16 -3.90 8.97 13.25
C LEU A 16 -3.08 7.86 13.92
N PHE A 17 -2.39 7.04 13.15
CA PHE A 17 -1.48 6.04 13.70
C PHE A 17 -0.43 6.69 14.60
N ASN A 18 0.28 7.70 14.08
CA ASN A 18 1.32 8.41 14.82
C ASN A 18 0.78 9.14 16.05
N ALA A 19 -0.48 9.61 16.02
CA ALA A 19 -1.11 10.24 17.18
C ALA A 19 -1.40 9.24 18.31
N MET A 20 -1.72 7.98 17.98
CA MET A 20 -2.16 6.96 18.93
C MET A 20 -1.02 6.09 19.50
N VAL A 21 0.10 5.95 18.79
CA VAL A 21 1.25 5.16 19.29
C VAL A 21 2.01 5.90 20.40
N PRO A 22 2.71 5.17 21.26
CA PRO A 22 3.65 5.76 22.21
C PRO A 22 4.67 6.63 21.50
N LYS A 23 5.04 7.77 22.13
CA LYS A 23 6.05 8.67 21.57
C LYS A 23 7.42 8.31 22.11
N ALA A 24 8.45 8.54 21.29
CA ALA A 24 9.84 8.33 21.72
C ALA A 24 10.24 9.26 22.88
N ASP A 25 9.65 10.47 22.93
CA ASP A 25 9.86 11.43 24.02
C ASP A 25 8.87 11.12 25.17
N PRO A 26 9.34 10.65 26.34
CA PRO A 26 8.49 10.32 27.48
C PRO A 26 7.79 11.55 28.08
N THR A 27 8.26 12.76 27.79
CA THR A 27 7.61 14.01 28.24
C THR A 27 6.35 14.33 27.44
N PHE A 28 6.08 13.56 26.38
CA PHE A 28 4.87 13.68 25.55
C PHE A 28 3.97 12.45 25.73
N PRO A 29 3.11 12.42 26.78
CA PRO A 29 2.40 11.22 27.20
C PRO A 29 1.16 10.88 26.36
N PHE A 30 0.77 11.70 25.40
CA PHE A 30 -0.44 11.51 24.61
C PHE A 30 -0.32 10.32 23.70
N GLN A 31 -1.09 9.27 23.98
CA GLN A 31 -1.12 8.00 23.25
C GLN A 31 -2.43 7.25 23.49
N GLY A 32 -2.58 6.12 22.83
CA GLY A 32 -3.73 5.24 23.01
C GLY A 32 -4.86 5.48 22.00
N ARG A 33 -5.65 4.44 21.79
CA ARG A 33 -6.81 4.49 20.90
C ARG A 33 -7.99 5.16 21.60
N PRO A 34 -8.57 6.23 21.04
CA PRO A 34 -9.78 6.84 21.57
C PRO A 34 -10.98 5.89 21.41
N LYS A 35 -12.02 6.09 22.22
CA LYS A 35 -13.31 5.40 22.02
C LYS A 35 -13.99 5.90 20.76
N MET A 36 -13.90 7.20 20.48
CA MET A 36 -14.55 7.85 19.35
C MET A 36 -13.67 8.96 18.77
N ILE A 37 -13.73 9.12 17.45
CA ILE A 37 -13.17 10.23 16.69
C ILE A 37 -14.29 11.05 16.08
N TYR A 38 -14.20 12.37 16.23
CA TYR A 38 -15.12 13.31 15.64
C TYR A 38 -14.43 14.09 14.52
N LEU A 39 -14.98 13.99 13.31
CA LEU A 39 -14.40 14.55 12.09
C LEU A 39 -15.34 15.58 11.46
N ASP A 40 -14.81 16.33 10.51
CA ASP A 40 -15.65 17.09 9.58
C ASP A 40 -16.25 16.17 8.49
N ASN A 41 -17.16 16.70 7.67
CA ASN A 41 -17.74 15.96 6.54
C ASN A 41 -16.81 15.90 5.33
N GLY A 42 -15.51 15.96 5.55
CA GLY A 42 -14.48 15.90 4.53
C GLY A 42 -14.43 14.58 3.74
N PRO A 43 -13.62 14.54 2.69
CA PRO A 43 -13.51 13.36 1.84
C PRO A 43 -12.94 12.14 2.58
N VAL A 44 -12.08 12.35 3.60
CA VAL A 44 -11.45 11.27 4.39
C VAL A 44 -12.49 10.40 5.07
N ALA A 45 -13.48 10.99 5.75
CA ALA A 45 -14.53 10.26 6.46
C ALA A 45 -15.42 9.39 5.54
N LYS A 46 -15.47 9.72 4.26
CA LYS A 46 -16.25 9.00 3.25
C LYS A 46 -15.49 7.84 2.60
N ARG A 47 -14.18 7.77 2.79
CA ARG A 47 -13.36 6.70 2.21
C ARG A 47 -13.56 5.38 2.95
N ARG A 48 -13.79 4.31 2.19
CA ARG A 48 -13.98 2.97 2.76
C ARG A 48 -12.78 2.49 3.56
N VAL A 49 -11.56 2.79 3.09
CA VAL A 49 -10.35 2.43 3.82
C VAL A 49 -10.30 3.06 5.21
N PHE A 50 -10.71 4.32 5.37
CA PHE A 50 -10.81 4.97 6.68
C PHE A 50 -11.81 4.24 7.59
N GLN A 51 -13.01 3.96 7.06
CA GLN A 51 -14.06 3.26 7.79
C GLN A 51 -13.62 1.86 8.23
N ASN A 52 -12.98 1.11 7.34
CA ASN A 52 -12.44 -0.23 7.63
C ASN A 52 -11.37 -0.19 8.73
N VAL A 53 -10.47 0.80 8.68
CA VAL A 53 -9.45 0.98 9.72
C VAL A 53 -10.08 1.34 11.06
N MET A 54 -11.05 2.24 11.10
CA MET A 54 -11.75 2.58 12.34
C MET A 54 -12.47 1.38 12.93
N GLN A 55 -13.16 0.60 12.10
CA GLN A 55 -13.82 -0.63 12.52
C GLN A 55 -12.81 -1.67 13.06
N ALA A 56 -11.71 -1.90 12.36
CA ALA A 56 -10.68 -2.86 12.79
C ALA A 56 -10.00 -2.45 14.11
N LEU A 57 -9.83 -1.14 14.33
CA LEU A 57 -9.30 -0.60 15.58
C LEU A 57 -10.36 -0.55 16.71
N GLY A 58 -11.62 -0.81 16.43
CA GLY A 58 -12.72 -0.65 17.37
C GLY A 58 -12.89 0.79 17.84
N ILE A 59 -12.74 1.74 16.92
CA ILE A 59 -12.92 3.18 17.15
C ILE A 59 -14.22 3.61 16.48
N GLU A 60 -15.13 4.16 17.26
CA GLU A 60 -16.32 4.82 16.73
C GLU A 60 -15.92 6.14 16.07
N TRP A 61 -16.61 6.51 15.01
CA TRP A 61 -16.36 7.79 14.34
C TRP A 61 -17.68 8.46 13.98
N GLN A 62 -17.70 9.77 14.07
CA GLN A 62 -18.86 10.59 13.74
C GLN A 62 -18.41 11.80 12.94
N THR A 63 -19.24 12.24 12.03
CA THR A 63 -19.11 13.54 11.38
C THR A 63 -20.18 14.49 11.89
N HIS A 64 -19.93 15.78 11.83
CA HIS A 64 -20.95 16.73 12.26
C HIS A 64 -22.14 16.74 11.29
N ILE A 65 -23.32 16.87 11.86
CA ILE A 65 -24.57 16.96 11.10
C ILE A 65 -24.63 18.34 10.43
N PRO A 66 -24.88 18.42 9.12
CA PRO A 66 -25.05 19.71 8.44
C PRO A 66 -26.19 20.53 9.06
N ALA A 67 -25.99 21.84 9.16
CA ALA A 67 -27.00 22.74 9.66
C ALA A 67 -28.33 22.55 8.92
N GLY A 68 -29.42 22.36 9.66
CA GLY A 68 -30.77 22.32 9.12
C GLY A 68 -31.42 20.94 9.02
N LYS A 69 -30.70 19.83 9.33
CA LYS A 69 -31.32 18.50 9.30
C LYS A 69 -32.05 18.08 10.60
N ASP A 70 -31.72 18.68 11.71
CA ASP A 70 -32.31 18.37 13.04
C ASP A 70 -32.89 19.57 13.77
N GLY A 71 -32.95 20.73 13.11
CA GLY A 71 -33.48 21.97 13.72
C GLY A 71 -32.60 22.57 14.83
N THR A 72 -31.47 21.98 15.17
CA THR A 72 -30.56 22.48 16.20
C THR A 72 -29.39 23.24 15.58
N ARG A 73 -29.03 24.39 16.17
CA ARG A 73 -27.89 25.23 15.72
C ARG A 73 -26.53 24.69 16.18
N THR A 74 -26.27 23.40 16.01
CA THR A 74 -25.11 22.75 16.64
C THR A 74 -23.78 22.89 15.90
N THR A 75 -23.77 23.41 14.70
CA THR A 75 -22.67 23.20 13.76
C THR A 75 -21.44 24.09 13.94
N ALA A 76 -21.59 25.36 14.27
CA ALA A 76 -20.45 26.25 14.36
C ALA A 76 -19.72 26.16 15.72
N ARG A 77 -20.45 25.89 16.83
CA ARG A 77 -19.88 25.85 18.16
C ARG A 77 -19.13 24.58 18.49
N SER A 78 -19.49 23.43 17.91
CA SER A 78 -18.78 22.17 18.14
C SER A 78 -17.35 22.20 17.56
N LYS A 79 -17.12 22.92 16.48
CA LYS A 79 -15.79 23.12 15.90
C LYS A 79 -14.92 24.11 16.68
N GLY A 80 -15.50 25.08 17.37
CA GLY A 80 -14.75 26.13 18.06
C GLY A 80 -13.77 25.61 19.12
N LYS A 81 -14.01 24.43 19.68
CA LYS A 81 -13.09 23.81 20.66
C LYS A 81 -11.85 23.22 19.94
N VAL A 82 -11.97 22.75 18.70
CA VAL A 82 -10.87 22.21 17.90
C VAL A 82 -10.15 23.33 17.13
N GLU A 83 -10.90 24.31 16.62
CA GLU A 83 -10.34 25.41 15.84
C GLU A 83 -9.44 26.35 16.65
N ARG A 84 -9.75 26.58 17.93
CA ARG A 84 -8.94 27.46 18.82
C ARG A 84 -7.51 26.93 18.99
N PRO A 85 -7.29 25.68 19.42
CA PRO A 85 -5.94 25.10 19.48
C PRO A 85 -5.19 25.21 18.15
N PHE A 86 -5.84 24.89 17.03
CA PHE A 86 -5.23 25.02 15.72
C PHE A 86 -4.77 26.44 15.41
N ARG A 87 -5.62 27.43 15.66
CA ARG A 87 -5.25 28.83 15.46
C ARG A 87 -4.08 29.24 16.36
N THR A 88 -4.11 28.90 17.64
CA THR A 88 -3.03 29.25 18.59
C THR A 88 -1.71 28.61 18.16
N VAL A 89 -1.72 27.32 17.80
CA VAL A 89 -0.51 26.63 17.36
C VAL A 89 -0.01 27.21 16.04
N LYS A 90 -0.90 27.47 15.10
CA LYS A 90 -0.56 28.04 13.80
C LYS A 90 0.07 29.44 13.95
N GLU A 91 -0.58 30.35 14.68
CA GLU A 91 -0.08 31.70 14.89
C GLU A 91 1.30 31.69 15.57
N ALA A 92 1.48 30.90 16.63
CA ALA A 92 2.74 30.85 17.34
C ALA A 92 3.86 30.14 16.58
N HIS A 93 3.55 29.02 15.95
CA HIS A 93 4.55 28.20 15.27
C HIS A 93 4.93 28.79 13.90
N GLU A 94 3.96 29.22 13.10
CA GLU A 94 4.23 29.81 11.78
C GLU A 94 4.91 31.19 11.86
N THR A 95 4.75 31.91 12.98
CA THR A 95 5.51 33.15 13.19
C THR A 95 7.01 32.93 13.17
N LEU A 96 7.48 31.74 13.59
CA LEU A 96 8.89 31.37 13.54
C LEU A 96 9.41 31.27 12.09
N TYR A 97 8.55 30.98 11.13
CA TYR A 97 8.94 30.88 9.72
C TYR A 97 9.35 32.22 9.08
N HIS A 98 8.97 33.32 9.69
CA HIS A 98 9.47 34.64 9.27
C HIS A 98 10.96 34.81 9.57
N PHE A 99 11.47 34.11 10.60
CA PHE A 99 12.87 34.18 11.01
C PHE A 99 13.69 33.01 10.42
N HIS A 100 13.08 31.85 10.33
CA HIS A 100 13.73 30.65 9.82
C HIS A 100 12.70 29.73 9.16
N LYS A 101 12.77 29.67 7.84
CA LYS A 101 11.83 28.86 7.04
C LYS A 101 12.29 27.40 6.98
N PRO A 102 11.43 26.42 7.23
CA PRO A 102 11.78 25.02 7.06
C PRO A 102 11.99 24.71 5.57
N GLU A 103 13.02 23.93 5.25
CA GLU A 103 13.35 23.54 3.88
C GLU A 103 12.55 22.30 3.44
N THR A 104 12.19 21.45 4.40
CA THR A 104 11.49 20.18 4.13
C THR A 104 10.27 20.02 5.04
N GLU A 105 9.33 19.19 4.58
CA GLU A 105 8.14 18.77 5.38
C GLU A 105 8.56 18.11 6.70
N VAL A 106 9.58 17.28 6.66
CA VAL A 106 10.13 16.60 7.85
C VAL A 106 10.58 17.61 8.88
N GLN A 107 11.38 18.58 8.47
CA GLN A 107 11.88 19.66 9.34
C GLN A 107 10.73 20.49 9.93
N ALA A 108 9.74 20.83 9.12
CA ALA A 108 8.55 21.55 9.59
C ALA A 108 7.78 20.75 10.68
N ASN A 109 7.62 19.44 10.47
CA ASN A 109 6.96 18.57 11.43
C ASN A 109 7.79 18.35 12.71
N GLU A 110 9.11 18.27 12.61
CA GLU A 110 9.99 18.22 13.80
C GLU A 110 9.89 19.49 14.63
N TRP A 111 9.88 20.66 13.99
CA TRP A 111 9.73 21.93 14.71
C TRP A 111 8.36 22.06 15.35
N LEU A 112 7.29 21.68 14.64
CA LEU A 112 5.95 21.63 15.18
C LEU A 112 5.89 20.71 16.42
N MET A 113 6.48 19.52 16.32
CA MET A 113 6.53 18.57 17.44
C MET A 113 7.29 19.16 18.64
N ARG A 114 8.46 19.76 18.42
CA ARG A 114 9.22 20.43 19.49
C ARG A 114 8.42 21.53 20.16
N TYR A 115 7.70 22.33 19.38
CA TYR A 115 6.83 23.38 19.92
C TYR A 115 5.69 22.79 20.77
N LEU A 116 5.04 21.75 20.29
CA LEU A 116 3.96 21.06 21.01
C LEU A 116 4.45 20.44 22.32
N VAL A 117 5.60 19.77 22.29
CA VAL A 117 6.18 19.09 23.45
C VAL A 117 6.68 20.08 24.50
N ARG A 118 7.46 21.06 24.08
CA ARG A 118 8.19 21.96 25.00
C ARG A 118 7.44 23.22 25.40
N THR A 119 6.44 23.61 24.64
CA THR A 119 5.75 24.89 24.86
C THR A 119 4.27 24.71 25.01
N TYR A 120 3.58 24.27 23.96
CA TYR A 120 2.12 24.29 23.91
C TYR A 120 1.43 23.43 24.99
N ASN A 121 1.92 22.22 25.19
CA ASN A 121 1.30 21.26 26.11
C ASN A 121 1.75 21.39 27.56
N VAL A 122 2.85 22.08 27.83
CA VAL A 122 3.36 22.32 29.18
C VAL A 122 2.88 23.66 29.75
N GLN A 123 2.37 24.56 28.91
CA GLN A 123 1.79 25.81 29.37
C GLN A 123 0.41 25.59 29.99
N GLY A 124 0.11 26.34 31.06
CA GLY A 124 -1.20 26.33 31.67
C GLY A 124 -2.33 26.68 30.68
N HIS A 125 -3.49 26.13 30.90
CA HIS A 125 -4.69 26.48 30.17
C HIS A 125 -5.14 27.90 30.53
N ARG A 126 -5.70 28.62 29.56
CA ARG A 126 -6.16 30.00 29.76
C ARG A 126 -7.13 30.19 30.95
N CYS A 127 -7.90 29.17 31.27
CA CYS A 127 -8.92 29.16 32.31
C CYS A 127 -8.62 28.18 33.44
N GLU A 128 -7.51 27.41 33.34
CA GLU A 128 -7.16 26.34 34.27
C GLU A 128 -5.73 26.53 34.75
N PRO A 129 -5.42 26.24 36.04
CA PRO A 129 -4.09 26.42 36.59
C PRO A 129 -3.08 25.38 36.14
N HIS A 130 -3.54 24.28 35.54
CA HIS A 130 -2.72 23.14 35.12
C HIS A 130 -2.49 23.12 33.61
N SER A 131 -1.45 22.41 33.19
CA SER A 131 -1.09 22.19 31.80
C SER A 131 -1.96 21.12 31.17
N ARG A 132 -1.91 21.00 29.83
CA ARG A 132 -2.61 19.94 29.09
C ARG A 132 -2.07 18.54 29.40
N ILE A 133 -0.77 18.45 29.73
CA ILE A 133 -0.14 17.19 30.13
C ILE A 133 -0.65 16.79 31.51
N GLU A 134 -0.67 17.70 32.48
CA GLU A 134 -1.20 17.43 33.82
C GLU A 134 -2.67 17.05 33.78
N ASP A 135 -3.48 17.74 32.99
CA ASP A 135 -4.89 17.41 32.78
C ASP A 135 -5.07 16.02 32.15
N TRP A 136 -4.26 15.68 31.13
CA TRP A 136 -4.27 14.35 30.54
C TRP A 136 -3.93 13.25 31.55
N LEU A 137 -2.85 13.43 32.31
CA LEU A 137 -2.40 12.44 33.29
C LEU A 137 -3.40 12.25 34.43
N ALA A 138 -4.04 13.35 34.89
CA ALA A 138 -5.06 13.29 35.93
C ALA A 138 -6.37 12.63 35.50
N ASN A 139 -6.68 12.61 34.19
CA ASN A 139 -7.91 12.06 33.63
C ASN A 139 -7.71 10.75 32.86
N LEU A 140 -6.62 10.03 33.13
CA LEU A 140 -6.43 8.70 32.54
C LEU A 140 -7.53 7.73 33.01
N PRO A 141 -8.06 6.87 32.13
CA PRO A 141 -9.03 5.86 32.50
C PRO A 141 -8.47 4.89 33.56
N ALA A 142 -9.30 4.51 34.52
CA ALA A 142 -8.89 3.57 35.57
C ALA A 142 -8.48 2.19 35.01
N GLU A 143 -9.08 1.79 33.89
CA GLU A 143 -8.75 0.58 33.14
C GLU A 143 -7.47 0.69 32.31
N GLY A 144 -6.82 1.85 32.29
CA GLY A 144 -5.65 2.13 31.47
C GLY A 144 -5.99 2.58 30.04
N LEU A 145 -4.97 2.86 29.27
CA LEU A 145 -5.11 3.27 27.88
C LEU A 145 -5.31 2.04 26.96
N ARG A 146 -6.16 2.18 25.97
CA ARG A 146 -6.30 1.19 24.91
C ARG A 146 -5.09 1.28 23.99
N GLU A 147 -4.25 0.28 24.00
CA GLU A 147 -3.02 0.26 23.21
C GLU A 147 -3.28 0.27 21.70
N MET A 148 -2.41 0.93 20.96
CA MET A 148 -2.42 0.90 19.51
C MET A 148 -1.77 -0.39 19.00
N CYS A 149 -2.24 -0.91 17.88
CA CYS A 149 -1.64 -2.06 17.21
C CYS A 149 -0.27 -1.71 16.60
N THR A 150 0.50 -2.72 16.19
CA THR A 150 1.75 -2.51 15.45
C THR A 150 1.50 -1.87 14.09
N TRP A 151 2.53 -1.24 13.51
CA TRP A 151 2.44 -0.67 12.16
C TRP A 151 2.07 -1.70 11.10
N GLU A 152 2.61 -2.91 11.19
CA GLU A 152 2.30 -4.01 10.26
C GLU A 152 0.83 -4.43 10.34
N GLN A 153 0.27 -4.52 11.54
CA GLN A 153 -1.16 -4.81 11.71
C GLN A 153 -2.02 -3.66 11.16
N PHE A 154 -1.60 -2.42 11.39
CA PHE A 154 -2.29 -1.25 10.86
C PHE A 154 -2.30 -1.23 9.33
N CYS A 155 -1.18 -1.55 8.68
CA CYS A 155 -1.10 -1.66 7.22
C CYS A 155 -2.06 -2.71 6.67
N ARG A 156 -2.26 -3.82 7.38
CA ARG A 156 -3.25 -4.85 7.00
C ARG A 156 -4.69 -4.37 7.03
N PHE A 157 -5.00 -3.41 7.89
CA PHE A 157 -6.33 -2.78 7.96
C PHE A 157 -6.50 -1.68 6.91
N ALA A 158 -5.44 -0.97 6.57
CA ALA A 158 -5.42 0.18 5.68
C ALA A 158 -5.42 -0.25 4.20
N ARG A 159 -6.49 -0.98 3.79
CA ARG A 159 -6.65 -1.48 2.43
C ARG A 159 -7.84 -0.83 1.75
N GLU A 160 -7.63 -0.30 0.56
CA GLU A 160 -8.68 0.29 -0.26
C GLU A 160 -9.34 -0.83 -1.08
N PRO A 161 -10.65 -1.04 -0.96
CA PRO A 161 -11.36 -2.00 -1.78
C PRO A 161 -11.68 -1.40 -3.15
N GLU A 162 -11.35 -2.12 -4.21
CA GLU A 162 -11.66 -1.74 -5.58
C GLU A 162 -12.15 -2.94 -6.38
N ARG A 163 -13.31 -2.81 -7.03
CA ARG A 163 -13.83 -3.88 -7.89
C ARG A 163 -13.19 -3.77 -9.29
N ARG A 164 -12.53 -4.86 -9.71
CA ARG A 164 -11.89 -4.97 -11.02
C ARG A 164 -12.20 -6.31 -11.66
N LYS A 165 -12.16 -6.31 -13.01
CA LYS A 165 -12.18 -7.54 -13.78
C LYS A 165 -10.74 -7.99 -14.00
N VAL A 166 -10.47 -9.24 -13.69
CA VAL A 166 -9.17 -9.88 -13.93
C VAL A 166 -9.03 -10.20 -15.42
N GLY A 167 -7.88 -9.93 -16.00
CA GLY A 167 -7.58 -10.33 -17.38
C GLY A 167 -7.60 -11.85 -17.56
N ILE A 168 -7.75 -12.31 -18.80
CA ILE A 168 -7.68 -13.74 -19.13
C ILE A 168 -6.28 -14.32 -18.88
N ASP A 169 -5.27 -13.45 -18.79
CA ASP A 169 -3.88 -13.73 -18.44
C ASP A 169 -3.63 -13.74 -16.93
N ALA A 170 -4.69 -13.75 -16.12
CA ALA A 170 -4.66 -13.63 -14.66
C ALA A 170 -3.96 -12.36 -14.15
N ARG A 171 -3.99 -11.29 -14.92
CA ARG A 171 -3.39 -10.00 -14.54
C ARG A 171 -4.43 -8.94 -14.29
N VAL A 172 -4.10 -8.06 -13.36
CA VAL A 172 -4.91 -6.91 -13.02
C VAL A 172 -4.01 -5.70 -12.81
N THR A 173 -4.46 -4.53 -13.27
CA THR A 173 -3.71 -3.29 -13.12
C THR A 173 -4.43 -2.35 -12.19
N ILE A 174 -3.73 -1.89 -11.14
CA ILE A 174 -4.20 -0.90 -10.18
C ILE A 174 -3.20 0.25 -10.16
N GLU A 175 -3.67 1.48 -10.32
CA GLU A 175 -2.83 2.70 -10.29
C GLU A 175 -1.58 2.59 -11.18
N GLY A 176 -1.72 1.94 -12.35
CA GLY A 176 -0.62 1.76 -13.28
C GLY A 176 0.36 0.62 -12.93
N THR A 177 0.11 -0.10 -11.84
CA THR A 177 0.91 -1.25 -11.41
C THR A 177 0.18 -2.54 -11.74
N THR A 178 0.87 -3.48 -12.39
CA THR A 178 0.30 -4.77 -12.77
C THR A 178 0.66 -5.83 -11.75
N PHE A 179 -0.35 -6.58 -11.32
CA PHE A 179 -0.24 -7.73 -10.43
C PHE A 179 -0.67 -8.98 -11.17
N GLU A 180 -0.05 -10.09 -10.85
CA GLU A 180 -0.47 -11.42 -11.28
C GLU A 180 -1.21 -12.06 -10.10
N VAL A 181 -2.47 -12.41 -10.34
CA VAL A 181 -3.36 -13.03 -9.35
C VAL A 181 -3.60 -14.49 -9.68
N GLU A 182 -4.38 -15.19 -8.87
CA GLU A 182 -4.69 -16.58 -9.13
C GLU A 182 -5.41 -16.76 -10.47
N PRO A 183 -4.96 -17.70 -11.33
CA PRO A 183 -5.59 -17.97 -12.62
C PRO A 183 -7.07 -18.38 -12.53
N ASP A 184 -7.48 -18.86 -11.35
CA ASP A 184 -8.88 -19.24 -11.07
C ASP A 184 -9.84 -18.05 -11.13
N MET A 185 -9.31 -16.83 -11.00
CA MET A 185 -10.07 -15.57 -11.08
C MET A 185 -10.08 -14.98 -12.50
N ALA A 186 -9.38 -15.60 -13.46
CA ALA A 186 -9.23 -15.04 -14.81
C ALA A 186 -10.59 -14.87 -15.50
N GLY A 187 -10.84 -13.65 -15.98
CA GLY A 187 -12.09 -13.28 -16.64
C GLY A 187 -13.23 -12.88 -15.68
N GLU A 188 -13.05 -13.04 -14.37
CA GLU A 188 -14.06 -12.73 -13.37
C GLU A 188 -13.87 -11.34 -12.74
N SER A 189 -14.94 -10.84 -12.11
CA SER A 189 -14.91 -9.59 -11.34
C SER A 189 -14.64 -9.90 -9.88
N VAL A 190 -13.55 -9.39 -9.35
CA VAL A 190 -13.10 -9.58 -7.97
C VAL A 190 -13.06 -8.24 -7.22
N VAL A 191 -13.09 -8.29 -5.90
CA VAL A 191 -12.80 -7.15 -5.06
C VAL A 191 -11.33 -7.22 -4.68
N LEU A 192 -10.56 -6.25 -5.16
CA LEU A 192 -9.16 -6.10 -4.84
C LEU A 192 -9.01 -5.24 -3.59
N LEU A 193 -8.14 -5.66 -2.70
CA LEU A 193 -7.81 -4.96 -1.46
C LEU A 193 -6.33 -4.56 -1.52
N TRP A 194 -6.07 -3.37 -2.02
CA TRP A 194 -4.70 -2.88 -2.14
C TRP A 194 -4.28 -2.04 -0.94
N GLY A 195 -3.03 -2.25 -0.48
CA GLY A 195 -2.48 -1.56 0.67
C GLY A 195 -2.14 -0.10 0.37
N LEU A 196 -2.47 0.82 1.29
CA LEU A 196 -2.04 2.21 1.20
C LEU A 196 -0.56 2.38 1.55
N PHE A 197 -0.01 1.49 2.38
CA PHE A 197 1.32 1.63 2.99
C PHE A 197 2.27 0.49 2.64
N ASP A 198 1.81 -0.52 1.93
CA ASP A 198 2.59 -1.67 1.49
C ASP A 198 2.33 -2.01 0.02
N ASN A 199 3.07 -2.97 -0.50
CA ASN A 199 2.98 -3.42 -1.89
C ASN A 199 2.15 -4.70 -2.05
N GLU A 200 1.44 -5.10 -1.01
CA GLU A 200 0.65 -6.30 -1.02
C GLU A 200 -0.75 -6.03 -1.58
N LEU A 201 -1.18 -6.87 -2.49
CA LEU A 201 -2.53 -6.91 -3.01
C LEU A 201 -3.22 -8.19 -2.53
N TYR A 202 -4.43 -8.07 -2.06
CA TYR A 202 -5.30 -9.22 -1.81
C TYR A 202 -6.51 -9.14 -2.73
N ALA A 203 -7.10 -10.29 -3.04
CA ALA A 203 -8.32 -10.38 -3.81
C ALA A 203 -9.38 -11.15 -3.01
N GLU A 204 -10.61 -10.66 -3.00
CA GLU A 204 -11.76 -11.40 -2.48
C GLU A 204 -12.57 -11.93 -3.66
N PHE A 205 -12.72 -13.25 -3.70
CA PHE A 205 -13.43 -13.97 -4.73
C PHE A 205 -14.22 -15.12 -4.12
N ASN A 206 -15.51 -15.23 -4.46
CA ASN A 206 -16.42 -16.24 -3.93
C ASN A 206 -16.49 -16.34 -2.38
N GLY A 207 -16.26 -15.20 -1.69
CA GLY A 207 -16.27 -15.14 -0.23
C GLY A 207 -14.96 -15.57 0.43
N GLU A 208 -13.96 -15.90 -0.34
CA GLU A 208 -12.62 -16.24 0.14
C GLU A 208 -11.62 -15.13 -0.20
N ARG A 209 -10.58 -15.00 0.62
CA ARG A 209 -9.51 -14.01 0.46
C ARG A 209 -8.22 -14.68 0.02
N PHE A 210 -7.66 -14.21 -1.09
CA PHE A 210 -6.46 -14.72 -1.74
C PHE A 210 -5.34 -13.68 -1.68
N GLY A 211 -4.10 -14.13 -1.69
CA GLY A 211 -2.90 -13.28 -1.64
C GLY A 211 -2.03 -13.59 -0.41
N PRO A 212 -0.99 -12.78 -0.14
CA PRO A 212 -0.65 -11.55 -0.84
C PRO A 212 -0.10 -11.77 -2.26
N PHE A 213 -0.51 -10.90 -3.19
CA PHE A 213 0.06 -10.80 -4.52
C PHE A 213 1.00 -9.61 -4.59
N TYR A 214 2.05 -9.73 -5.41
CA TYR A 214 3.07 -8.71 -5.57
C TYR A 214 3.14 -8.23 -7.02
N PRO A 215 3.67 -7.02 -7.27
CA PRO A 215 3.83 -6.50 -8.62
C PRO A 215 4.68 -7.39 -9.51
N VAL A 216 4.27 -7.55 -10.76
CA VAL A 216 5.02 -8.34 -11.75
C VAL A 216 6.31 -7.64 -12.19
N SER A 217 6.37 -6.32 -12.16
CA SER A 217 7.50 -5.51 -12.64
C SER A 217 8.06 -4.60 -11.55
N GLY A 218 8.93 -5.17 -10.71
CA GLY A 218 9.76 -4.44 -9.75
C GLY A 218 9.02 -3.87 -8.52
N PRO A 219 9.76 -3.26 -7.61
CA PRO A 219 9.20 -2.71 -6.38
C PRO A 219 8.25 -1.55 -6.68
N ILE A 220 7.07 -1.56 -6.06
CA ILE A 220 6.18 -0.40 -6.07
C ILE A 220 6.80 0.69 -5.19
N PRO A 221 6.86 1.94 -5.66
CA PRO A 221 7.23 3.05 -4.80
C PRO A 221 6.28 3.14 -3.60
N LEU A 222 6.83 3.31 -2.40
CA LEU A 222 6.08 3.44 -1.15
C LEU A 222 5.04 4.58 -1.15
N HIS A 223 5.12 5.48 -2.13
CA HIS A 223 4.21 6.59 -2.31
C HIS A 223 3.48 6.47 -3.65
N ARG A 224 2.38 5.73 -3.69
CA ARG A 224 1.57 5.52 -4.89
C ARG A 224 1.12 6.80 -5.59
N TYR A 225 0.71 7.78 -4.82
CA TYR A 225 0.26 9.08 -5.35
C TYR A 225 1.41 9.98 -5.79
N ARG A 226 2.65 9.62 -5.49
CA ARG A 226 3.87 10.39 -5.73
C ARG A 226 4.91 9.63 -6.54
N ALA A 227 4.55 8.48 -7.08
CA ALA A 227 5.44 7.71 -7.92
C ALA A 227 5.83 8.55 -9.14
N PHE A 228 7.11 8.86 -9.24
CA PHE A 228 7.71 9.25 -10.51
C PHE A 228 7.33 8.16 -11.51
N ARG A 229 6.44 8.48 -12.47
CA ARG A 229 6.17 7.58 -13.58
C ARG A 229 7.49 7.44 -14.33
N ARG A 230 8.15 6.32 -14.15
CA ARG A 230 9.29 5.99 -15.01
C ARG A 230 8.80 6.00 -16.44
N GLY A 231 9.33 6.90 -17.23
CA GLY A 231 9.04 6.96 -18.65
C GLY A 231 9.62 5.73 -19.35
N LYS A 232 9.08 5.36 -20.50
CA LYS A 232 9.66 4.31 -21.35
C LYS A 232 11.16 4.55 -21.65
N ALA A 233 11.61 5.81 -21.58
CA ALA A 233 13.01 6.19 -21.71
C ALA A 233 13.85 5.72 -20.52
N ASP A 234 13.33 5.82 -19.30
CA ASP A 234 14.02 5.39 -18.08
C ASP A 234 14.15 3.87 -18.00
N GLU A 235 13.08 3.14 -18.39
CA GLU A 235 13.11 1.67 -18.48
C GLU A 235 14.11 1.19 -19.52
N ARG A 236 14.18 1.89 -20.65
CA ARG A 236 15.16 1.60 -21.70
C ARG A 236 16.58 1.87 -21.23
N SER A 237 16.81 2.98 -20.54
CA SER A 237 18.10 3.34 -19.98
C SER A 237 18.58 2.33 -18.93
N GLU A 238 17.66 1.85 -18.09
CA GLU A 238 17.95 0.85 -17.06
C GLU A 238 18.28 -0.52 -17.67
N ARG A 239 17.54 -0.95 -18.71
CA ARG A 239 17.87 -2.17 -19.49
C ARG A 239 19.24 -2.08 -20.15
N ILE A 240 19.57 -0.93 -20.72
CA ILE A 240 20.88 -0.71 -21.35
C ILE A 240 21.99 -0.76 -20.28
N ARG A 241 21.78 -0.17 -19.10
CA ARG A 241 22.75 -0.24 -17.99
C ARG A 241 22.93 -1.69 -17.51
N SER A 242 21.85 -2.41 -17.27
CA SER A 242 21.90 -3.81 -16.84
C SER A 242 22.62 -4.70 -17.85
N LEU A 243 22.37 -4.50 -19.16
CA LEU A 243 23.09 -5.18 -20.22
C LEU A 243 24.58 -4.81 -20.26
N ALA A 244 24.90 -3.55 -20.06
CA ALA A 244 26.29 -3.09 -20.01
C ALA A 244 27.04 -3.70 -18.82
N ASP A 245 26.40 -3.77 -17.65
CA ASP A 245 26.97 -4.40 -16.46
C ASP A 245 27.19 -5.91 -16.68
N GLN A 246 26.24 -6.60 -17.29
CA GLN A 246 26.36 -8.02 -17.64
C GLN A 246 27.47 -8.30 -18.64
N LEU A 247 27.70 -7.37 -19.57
CA LEU A 247 28.73 -7.48 -20.59
C LEU A 247 30.09 -6.87 -20.15
N GLY A 248 30.18 -6.35 -18.93
CA GLY A 248 31.39 -5.71 -18.42
C GLY A 248 31.78 -4.44 -19.18
N LEU A 249 30.83 -3.75 -19.82
CA LEU A 249 31.08 -2.54 -20.58
C LEU A 249 31.22 -1.34 -19.63
N PRO A 250 32.23 -0.47 -19.79
CA PRO A 250 32.37 0.72 -18.98
C PRO A 250 31.17 1.66 -19.20
N ILE A 251 30.56 2.15 -18.12
CA ILE A 251 29.40 3.06 -18.15
C ILE A 251 29.69 4.32 -19.02
N ALA A 252 30.95 4.76 -19.09
CA ALA A 252 31.38 5.85 -19.96
C ALA A 252 31.11 5.59 -21.46
N ALA A 253 31.04 4.32 -21.89
CA ALA A 253 30.72 3.98 -23.27
C ALA A 253 29.22 4.21 -23.61
N LEU A 254 28.35 4.33 -22.61
CA LEU A 254 26.92 4.62 -22.78
C LEU A 254 26.63 6.14 -22.85
N ALA A 255 27.58 6.96 -22.49
CA ALA A 255 27.41 8.43 -22.44
C ALA A 255 27.53 9.14 -23.79
N GLY A 256 27.67 8.41 -24.89
CA GLY A 256 27.48 8.93 -26.26
C GLY A 256 28.53 9.92 -26.79
N ASN A 257 29.61 10.12 -26.09
CA ASN A 257 30.69 10.97 -26.57
C ASN A 257 31.89 10.12 -27.09
N ASP A 258 31.97 10.00 -28.42
CA ASP A 258 33.16 9.66 -29.21
C ASP A 258 34.08 8.51 -28.72
N VAL A 259 33.49 7.39 -28.28
CA VAL A 259 34.25 6.14 -28.22
C VAL A 259 34.11 5.43 -29.58
N ARG A 260 35.06 5.62 -30.46
CA ARG A 260 35.23 4.71 -31.59
C ARG A 260 35.58 3.34 -31.03
N LEU A 261 34.58 2.45 -30.97
CA LEU A 261 34.83 1.05 -30.69
C LEU A 261 35.61 0.47 -31.84
N THR A 262 36.93 0.37 -31.69
CA THR A 262 37.72 -0.53 -32.51
C THR A 262 37.28 -1.93 -32.14
N PRO A 263 36.79 -2.73 -33.10
CA PRO A 263 36.43 -4.12 -32.79
C PRO A 263 37.72 -4.82 -32.33
N SER A 264 37.79 -5.12 -31.04
CA SER A 264 38.82 -6.02 -30.57
C SER A 264 38.56 -7.38 -31.16
N ALA A 265 39.47 -7.90 -31.95
CA ALA A 265 39.37 -9.17 -32.63
C ALA A 265 39.53 -10.40 -31.70
N VAL A 266 39.15 -10.25 -30.44
CA VAL A 266 39.05 -11.38 -29.53
C VAL A 266 37.60 -11.83 -29.57
N PRO A 267 37.32 -13.04 -30.11
CA PRO A 267 36.00 -13.63 -29.90
C PRO A 267 35.87 -13.85 -28.38
N VAL A 268 35.07 -13.03 -27.75
CA VAL A 268 34.53 -13.41 -26.45
C VAL A 268 33.63 -14.60 -26.74
N GLU A 269 34.16 -15.79 -26.55
CA GLU A 269 33.30 -16.94 -26.34
C GLU A 269 32.50 -16.61 -25.09
N LEU A 270 31.33 -16.06 -25.31
CA LEU A 270 30.28 -16.03 -24.27
C LEU A 270 30.19 -17.48 -23.79
N PRO A 271 30.37 -17.74 -22.48
CA PRO A 271 30.09 -19.08 -22.00
C PRO A 271 28.69 -19.38 -22.49
N ARG A 272 28.58 -20.33 -23.40
CA ARG A 272 27.29 -20.92 -23.72
C ARG A 272 26.87 -21.59 -22.43
N LEU A 273 26.10 -20.80 -21.62
CA LEU A 273 25.24 -21.43 -20.62
C LEU A 273 24.54 -22.52 -21.43
N PRO A 274 24.69 -23.79 -21.07
CA PRO A 274 23.98 -24.83 -21.74
C PRO A 274 22.52 -24.40 -21.72
N PHE A 275 22.05 -23.91 -22.86
CA PHE A 275 20.64 -23.66 -23.06
C PHE A 275 20.04 -25.04 -23.04
N ASP A 276 19.68 -25.49 -21.85
CA ASP A 276 18.91 -26.68 -21.67
C ASP A 276 17.48 -26.37 -22.17
N ALA A 277 17.35 -26.37 -23.48
CA ALA A 277 16.07 -26.22 -24.16
C ALA A 277 15.07 -27.24 -23.63
N GLU A 278 15.56 -28.40 -23.18
CA GLU A 278 14.74 -29.45 -22.61
C GLU A 278 14.21 -29.06 -21.22
N ALA A 279 15.01 -28.48 -20.35
CA ALA A 279 14.54 -28.08 -18.99
C ALA A 279 13.42 -27.05 -19.04
N HIS A 280 13.49 -26.07 -19.94
CA HIS A 280 12.41 -25.08 -20.11
C HIS A 280 11.19 -25.63 -20.84
N GLU A 281 11.39 -26.64 -21.73
CA GLU A 281 10.29 -27.27 -22.45
C GLU A 281 9.49 -28.24 -21.55
N TYR A 282 10.12 -28.84 -20.55
CA TYR A 282 9.53 -29.87 -19.73
C TYR A 282 8.95 -29.43 -18.39
N GLN A 283 9.32 -28.27 -17.84
CA GLN A 283 8.81 -27.80 -16.57
C GLN A 283 8.21 -26.39 -16.65
N PHE A 284 7.07 -26.21 -16.01
CA PHE A 284 6.53 -24.86 -15.81
C PHE A 284 7.36 -24.11 -14.75
N PRO A 285 7.69 -22.84 -14.99
CA PRO A 285 8.48 -22.04 -14.04
C PRO A 285 7.75 -21.76 -12.72
N SER A 286 6.43 -21.89 -12.69
CA SER A 286 5.61 -21.69 -11.50
C SER A 286 4.26 -22.43 -11.62
N VAL A 287 3.60 -22.59 -10.47
CA VAL A 287 2.21 -23.09 -10.39
C VAL A 287 1.27 -22.23 -11.23
N ILE A 288 1.47 -20.91 -11.22
CA ILE A 288 0.67 -19.96 -12.01
C ILE A 288 0.83 -20.21 -13.51
N ALA A 289 2.06 -20.39 -13.97
CA ALA A 289 2.34 -20.70 -15.37
C ALA A 289 1.70 -22.04 -15.80
N ALA A 290 1.71 -23.05 -14.94
CA ALA A 290 1.04 -24.33 -15.19
C ALA A 290 -0.48 -24.16 -15.30
N LYS A 291 -1.11 -23.42 -14.38
CA LYS A 291 -2.56 -23.15 -14.41
C LYS A 291 -2.99 -22.35 -15.65
N LEU A 292 -2.21 -21.35 -16.07
CA LEU A 292 -2.44 -20.60 -17.30
C LEU A 292 -2.35 -21.51 -18.55
N ALA A 293 -1.36 -22.39 -18.59
CA ALA A 293 -1.23 -23.35 -19.68
C ALA A 293 -2.40 -24.36 -19.73
N VAL A 294 -2.90 -24.78 -18.57
CA VAL A 294 -4.11 -25.62 -18.46
C VAL A 294 -5.34 -24.85 -18.96
N ALA A 295 -5.53 -23.60 -18.60
CA ALA A 295 -6.64 -22.78 -19.08
C ALA A 295 -6.61 -22.63 -20.62
N ASN A 296 -5.42 -22.39 -21.19
CA ASN A 296 -5.22 -22.33 -22.63
C ASN A 296 -5.52 -23.67 -23.32
N GLU A 297 -5.10 -24.79 -22.74
CA GLU A 297 -5.35 -26.13 -23.23
C GLU A 297 -6.84 -26.47 -23.27
N LEU A 298 -7.57 -26.04 -22.22
CA LEU A 298 -9.01 -26.26 -22.15
C LEU A 298 -9.82 -25.23 -22.96
N ALA A 299 -9.16 -24.21 -23.53
CA ALA A 299 -9.75 -23.07 -24.25
C ALA A 299 -10.86 -22.35 -23.45
N GLN A 300 -10.78 -22.37 -22.14
CA GLN A 300 -11.73 -21.70 -21.25
C GLN A 300 -11.07 -21.26 -19.93
N PRO A 301 -11.55 -20.16 -19.32
CA PRO A 301 -11.08 -19.73 -18.01
C PRO A 301 -11.34 -20.79 -16.92
N LEU A 302 -10.38 -20.98 -16.02
CA LEU A 302 -10.52 -21.92 -14.90
C LEU A 302 -11.71 -21.59 -13.99
N ALA A 303 -12.03 -20.32 -13.84
CA ALA A 303 -13.19 -19.86 -13.05
C ALA A 303 -14.55 -20.41 -13.54
N LYS A 304 -14.63 -20.90 -14.78
CA LYS A 304 -15.86 -21.51 -15.33
C LYS A 304 -15.96 -23.02 -15.10
N LEU A 305 -14.93 -23.62 -14.54
CA LEU A 305 -14.91 -25.03 -14.21
C LEU A 305 -15.69 -25.34 -12.91
N SER A 306 -16.12 -26.58 -12.78
CA SER A 306 -16.75 -27.03 -11.52
C SER A 306 -15.71 -27.07 -10.38
N LYS A 307 -16.18 -27.03 -9.13
CA LYS A 307 -15.30 -27.15 -7.96
C LYS A 307 -14.46 -28.43 -7.96
N GLU A 308 -15.02 -29.51 -8.45
CA GLU A 308 -14.33 -30.80 -8.57
C GLU A 308 -13.20 -30.75 -9.61
N ASP A 309 -13.46 -30.12 -10.76
CA ASP A 309 -12.47 -29.95 -11.83
C ASP A 309 -11.31 -29.06 -11.39
N LEU A 310 -11.62 -27.97 -10.67
CA LEU A 310 -10.60 -27.10 -10.09
C LEU A 310 -9.75 -27.84 -9.06
N ALA A 311 -10.38 -28.60 -8.16
CA ALA A 311 -9.67 -29.39 -7.16
C ALA A 311 -8.71 -30.39 -7.80
N PHE A 312 -9.15 -31.06 -8.88
CA PHE A 312 -8.28 -31.96 -9.64
C PHE A 312 -7.07 -31.22 -10.26
N ILE A 313 -7.30 -30.07 -10.90
CA ILE A 313 -6.22 -29.27 -11.49
C ILE A 313 -5.24 -28.83 -10.40
N HIS A 314 -5.72 -28.34 -9.27
CA HIS A 314 -4.89 -27.93 -8.13
C HIS A 314 -4.03 -29.10 -7.62
N GLN A 315 -4.63 -30.29 -7.49
CA GLN A 315 -3.89 -31.48 -7.09
C GLN A 315 -2.77 -31.81 -8.09
N VAL A 316 -3.08 -31.89 -9.37
CA VAL A 316 -2.09 -32.23 -10.41
C VAL A 316 -0.92 -31.25 -10.43
N VAL A 317 -1.21 -29.94 -10.33
CA VAL A 317 -0.19 -28.89 -10.37
C VAL A 317 0.62 -28.83 -9.07
N SER A 318 0.05 -29.24 -7.94
CA SER A 318 0.79 -29.35 -6.66
C SER A 318 1.74 -30.56 -6.63
N GLU A 319 1.38 -31.65 -7.33
CA GLU A 319 2.20 -32.86 -7.40
C GLU A 319 3.39 -32.72 -8.37
N THR A 320 3.20 -32.01 -9.47
CA THR A 320 4.24 -31.89 -10.50
C THR A 320 4.08 -30.64 -11.36
N LEU A 321 5.21 -30.03 -11.74
CA LEU A 321 5.27 -28.92 -12.70
C LEU A 321 5.80 -29.38 -14.08
N ILE A 322 6.02 -30.68 -14.30
CA ILE A 322 6.46 -31.20 -15.60
C ILE A 322 5.33 -30.99 -16.61
N ARG A 323 5.58 -30.13 -17.61
CA ARG A 323 4.58 -29.67 -18.59
C ARG A 323 3.82 -30.81 -19.25
N ARG A 324 4.54 -31.82 -19.74
CA ARG A 324 3.94 -32.97 -20.39
C ARG A 324 2.99 -33.71 -19.46
N VAL A 325 3.43 -34.00 -18.23
CA VAL A 325 2.64 -34.75 -17.24
C VAL A 325 1.39 -34.01 -16.85
N VAL A 326 1.50 -32.69 -16.57
CA VAL A 326 0.35 -31.84 -16.22
C VAL A 326 -0.68 -31.85 -17.34
N LEU A 327 -0.28 -31.54 -18.57
CA LEU A 327 -1.20 -31.45 -19.70
C LEU A 327 -1.82 -32.80 -20.08
N GLU A 328 -1.06 -33.91 -20.04
CA GLU A 328 -1.57 -35.26 -20.33
C GLU A 328 -2.61 -35.69 -19.27
N ARG A 329 -2.35 -35.48 -17.99
CA ARG A 329 -3.32 -35.79 -16.90
C ARG A 329 -4.60 -34.98 -17.03
N VAL A 330 -4.48 -33.68 -17.31
CA VAL A 330 -5.65 -32.81 -17.51
C VAL A 330 -6.44 -33.25 -18.74
N ARG A 331 -5.79 -33.50 -19.89
CA ARG A 331 -6.45 -33.99 -21.09
C ARG A 331 -7.18 -35.32 -20.85
N SER A 332 -6.55 -36.23 -20.16
CA SER A 332 -7.13 -37.55 -19.86
C SER A 332 -8.35 -37.44 -18.98
N TYR A 333 -8.28 -36.59 -17.93
CA TYR A 333 -9.40 -36.34 -17.03
C TYR A 333 -10.62 -35.75 -17.77
N PHE A 334 -10.43 -34.70 -18.54
CA PHE A 334 -11.53 -34.05 -19.27
C PHE A 334 -12.02 -34.86 -20.47
N ARG A 335 -11.19 -35.74 -21.04
CA ARG A 335 -11.64 -36.69 -22.08
C ARG A 335 -12.56 -37.75 -21.50
N ASN A 336 -12.28 -38.25 -20.31
CA ASN A 336 -13.08 -39.30 -19.67
C ASN A 336 -14.40 -38.77 -19.06
N LYS A 337 -14.54 -37.45 -18.96
CA LYS A 337 -15.74 -36.79 -18.43
C LYS A 337 -16.74 -36.38 -19.53
N LYS A 338 -16.30 -36.37 -20.81
CA LYS A 338 -17.19 -36.19 -21.96
C LYS A 338 -17.77 -37.53 -22.38
#